data_5ec4ae0c54b55fd186e54386bf961515
#
_entry.id   5ec4ae0c54b55fd186e54386bf961515
#
_cell.length_a   1.000
_cell.length_b   1.000
_cell.length_c   1.000
_cell.angle_alpha   90.00
_cell.angle_beta   90.00
_cell.angle_gamma   90.00
#
_symmetry.space_group_name_H-M   'P 1'
#
loop_
_entity.id
_entity.type
_entity.pdbx_description
1 polymer ?
#
loop_
_entity_poly.entity_id
_entity_poly.type
_entity_poly.pdbx_seq_one_letter_code
_entity_poly.pdbx_strand_id
1 'polypeptide(L)'
;MYDTVIFDLDGTLLDTLEDLTDGVNHVLSERGYRTRSIDEIRRFVGHGVAALMRLALPEETDDGIYAAALADFRRYYTANCRAKTRPYNGVAELLTELKARGIKTAIVSNKNDEAVKALAEYYFLGLTAGAVGGRADKPLKPAPDAVLEAMRMLGAKGGSTLYVGDSEVDKET
;
A
#
# COMPACT_ATOMS: atom_id res chain seq x y z
N MET A 1 -20.74 17.44 -6.37
CA MET A 1 -19.43 17.94 -5.90
C MET A 1 -18.91 16.93 -4.88
N TYR A 2 -17.65 16.52 -4.96
CA TYR A 2 -17.05 15.60 -4.00
C TYR A 2 -16.66 16.35 -2.72
N ASP A 3 -16.93 15.76 -1.56
CA ASP A 3 -16.55 16.26 -0.23
C ASP A 3 -15.53 15.34 0.46
N THR A 4 -15.27 14.19 -0.14
CA THR A 4 -14.36 13.17 0.38
C THR A 4 -13.53 12.58 -0.75
N VAL A 5 -12.23 12.39 -0.52
CA VAL A 5 -11.32 11.68 -1.43
C VAL A 5 -10.57 10.61 -0.65
N ILE A 6 -10.62 9.38 -1.15
CA ILE A 6 -9.88 8.25 -0.59
C ILE A 6 -8.81 7.87 -1.61
N PHE A 7 -7.57 7.75 -1.15
CA PHE A 7 -6.41 7.44 -1.98
C PHE A 7 -5.86 6.05 -1.66
N ASP A 8 -5.41 5.35 -2.69
CA ASP A 8 -4.42 4.30 -2.47
C ASP A 8 -3.08 4.90 -2.05
N LEU A 9 -2.15 4.06 -1.60
CA LEU A 9 -0.86 4.48 -1.08
C LEU A 9 0.28 4.20 -2.07
N ASP A 10 0.55 2.90 -2.33
CA ASP A 10 1.70 2.45 -3.11
C ASP A 10 1.47 2.71 -4.62
N GLY A 11 2.25 3.58 -5.24
CA GLY A 11 2.07 3.98 -6.64
C GLY A 11 1.15 5.19 -6.83
N THR A 12 0.39 5.60 -5.81
CA THR A 12 -0.54 6.74 -5.85
C THR A 12 -0.03 7.93 -5.04
N LEU A 13 0.13 7.78 -3.73
CA LEU A 13 0.66 8.85 -2.87
C LEU A 13 2.18 8.72 -2.65
N LEU A 14 2.68 7.49 -2.57
CA LEU A 14 4.08 7.19 -2.30
C LEU A 14 4.70 6.33 -3.41
N ASP A 15 5.90 6.72 -3.84
CA ASP A 15 6.80 5.86 -4.59
C ASP A 15 7.52 4.93 -3.60
N THR A 16 7.01 3.71 -3.48
CA THR A 16 7.51 2.68 -2.54
C THR A 16 8.27 1.57 -3.23
N LEU A 17 8.41 1.64 -4.56
CA LEU A 17 8.82 0.50 -5.38
C LEU A 17 10.26 0.06 -5.11
N GLU A 18 11.17 1.01 -4.85
CA GLU A 18 12.56 0.68 -4.56
C GLU A 18 12.71 -0.07 -3.22
N ASP A 19 12.05 0.37 -2.16
CA ASP A 19 12.10 -0.31 -0.86
C ASP A 19 11.44 -1.69 -0.90
N LEU A 20 10.35 -1.85 -1.68
CA LEU A 20 9.74 -3.16 -1.94
C LEU A 20 10.70 -4.08 -2.69
N THR A 21 11.39 -3.56 -3.71
CA THR A 21 12.38 -4.30 -4.49
C THR A 21 13.56 -4.76 -3.61
N ASP A 22 14.09 -3.85 -2.79
CA ASP A 22 15.18 -4.17 -1.87
C ASP A 22 14.75 -5.24 -0.86
N GLY A 23 13.54 -5.13 -0.29
CA GLY A 23 13.02 -6.12 0.64
C GLY A 23 12.84 -7.51 0.03
N VAL A 24 12.28 -7.59 -1.17
CA VAL A 24 12.16 -8.86 -1.90
C VAL A 24 13.54 -9.45 -2.20
N ASN A 25 14.44 -8.64 -2.74
CA ASN A 25 15.76 -9.10 -3.16
C ASN A 25 16.65 -9.49 -1.97
N HIS A 26 16.50 -8.83 -0.82
CA HIS A 26 17.15 -9.28 0.41
C HIS A 26 16.77 -10.73 0.74
N VAL A 27 15.47 -11.02 0.77
CA VAL A 27 14.94 -12.37 1.11
C VAL A 27 15.34 -13.42 0.06
N LEU A 28 15.31 -13.08 -1.22
CA LEU A 28 15.71 -13.98 -2.32
C LEU A 28 17.20 -14.30 -2.22
N SER A 29 18.05 -13.28 -2.00
CA SER A 29 19.51 -13.43 -1.89
C SER A 29 19.92 -14.31 -0.71
N GLU A 30 19.31 -14.14 0.46
CA GLU A 30 19.58 -14.98 1.63
C GLU A 30 19.27 -16.47 1.39
N ARG A 31 18.39 -16.77 0.44
CA ARG A 31 17.98 -18.13 0.06
C ARG A 31 18.70 -18.66 -1.18
N GLY A 32 19.63 -17.88 -1.74
CA GLY A 32 20.33 -18.25 -2.97
C GLY A 32 19.45 -18.24 -4.23
N TYR A 33 18.28 -17.57 -4.18
CA TYR A 33 17.40 -17.41 -5.33
C TYR A 33 17.80 -16.23 -6.20
N ARG A 34 17.42 -16.27 -7.48
CA ARG A 34 17.60 -15.15 -8.40
C ARG A 34 16.84 -13.92 -7.91
N THR A 35 17.50 -12.79 -7.85
CA THR A 35 16.88 -11.49 -7.56
C THR A 35 15.95 -11.04 -8.70
N ARG A 36 15.01 -10.19 -8.39
CA ARG A 36 14.06 -9.60 -9.33
C ARG A 36 14.46 -8.17 -9.69
N SER A 37 14.23 -7.79 -10.92
CA SER A 37 14.37 -6.39 -11.34
C SER A 37 13.22 -5.54 -10.78
N ILE A 38 13.41 -4.23 -10.73
CA ILE A 38 12.37 -3.29 -10.31
C ILE A 38 11.11 -3.39 -11.19
N ASP A 39 11.27 -3.67 -12.48
CA ASP A 39 10.15 -3.84 -13.42
C ASP A 39 9.39 -5.15 -13.21
N GLU A 40 10.05 -6.21 -12.74
CA GLU A 40 9.37 -7.43 -12.31
C GLU A 40 8.55 -7.15 -11.05
N ILE A 41 9.15 -6.50 -10.05
CA ILE A 41 8.46 -6.15 -8.80
C ILE A 41 7.27 -5.22 -9.06
N ARG A 42 7.41 -4.21 -9.95
CA ARG A 42 6.30 -3.33 -10.34
C ARG A 42 5.06 -4.11 -10.81
N ARG A 43 5.27 -5.20 -11.57
CA ARG A 43 4.16 -6.05 -12.04
C ARG A 43 3.55 -6.95 -10.97
N PHE A 44 4.25 -7.15 -9.86
CA PHE A 44 3.80 -7.99 -8.74
C PHE A 44 3.08 -7.20 -7.64
N VAL A 45 3.23 -5.87 -7.63
CA VAL A 45 2.58 -4.98 -6.66
C VAL A 45 1.08 -4.85 -6.96
N GLY A 46 0.28 -4.59 -5.92
CA GLY A 46 -1.18 -4.34 -6.01
C GLY A 46 -2.03 -5.31 -5.18
N HIS A 47 -1.66 -6.58 -5.14
CA HIS A 47 -2.41 -7.63 -4.41
C HIS A 47 -1.88 -7.92 -3.00
N GLY A 48 -1.09 -7.00 -2.43
CA GLY A 48 -0.48 -7.13 -1.11
C GLY A 48 0.79 -7.97 -1.08
N VAL A 49 1.49 -7.90 0.06
CA VAL A 49 2.84 -8.48 0.20
C VAL A 49 2.87 -10.01 0.13
N ALA A 50 1.77 -10.69 0.45
CA ALA A 50 1.68 -12.14 0.33
C ALA A 50 1.73 -12.57 -1.15
N ALA A 51 0.95 -11.92 -2.01
CA ALA A 51 0.98 -12.15 -3.45
C ALA A 51 2.33 -11.74 -4.06
N LEU A 52 2.87 -10.59 -3.67
CA LEU A 52 4.19 -10.11 -4.10
C LEU A 52 5.28 -11.17 -3.84
N MET A 53 5.36 -11.71 -2.62
CA MET A 53 6.33 -12.74 -2.29
C MET A 53 6.09 -14.06 -3.02
N ARG A 54 4.83 -14.48 -3.23
CA ARG A 54 4.50 -15.69 -3.99
C ARG A 54 4.97 -15.56 -5.46
N LEU A 55 4.76 -14.41 -6.08
CA LEU A 55 5.20 -14.14 -7.46
C LEU A 55 6.73 -13.96 -7.59
N ALA A 56 7.39 -13.48 -6.55
CA ALA A 56 8.83 -13.28 -6.56
C ALA A 56 9.63 -14.56 -6.36
N LEU A 57 9.14 -15.50 -5.57
CA LEU A 57 9.75 -16.80 -5.33
C LEU A 57 9.65 -17.72 -6.56
N PRO A 58 10.46 -18.78 -6.67
CA PRO A 58 10.24 -19.86 -7.66
C PRO A 58 8.85 -20.47 -7.53
N GLU A 59 8.24 -20.85 -8.66
CA GLU A 59 6.86 -21.36 -8.72
C GLU A 59 6.65 -22.59 -7.85
N GLU A 60 7.63 -23.48 -7.80
CA GLU A 60 7.58 -24.75 -7.03
C GLU A 60 7.98 -24.58 -5.55
N THR A 61 8.03 -23.33 -5.04
CA THR A 61 8.42 -23.08 -3.63
C THR A 61 7.41 -23.70 -2.66
N ASP A 62 7.91 -24.59 -1.79
CA ASP A 62 7.17 -25.19 -0.70
C ASP A 62 6.51 -24.15 0.23
N ASP A 63 5.33 -24.46 0.76
CA ASP A 63 4.57 -23.54 1.60
C ASP A 63 5.28 -23.18 2.90
N GLY A 64 6.09 -24.05 3.47
CA GLY A 64 6.92 -23.74 4.64
C GLY A 64 8.01 -22.71 4.32
N ILE A 65 8.68 -22.88 3.17
CA ILE A 65 9.68 -21.93 2.68
C ILE A 65 9.02 -20.58 2.35
N TYR A 66 7.85 -20.62 1.70
CA TYR A 66 7.08 -19.40 1.41
C TYR A 66 6.70 -18.65 2.68
N ALA A 67 6.16 -19.34 3.69
CA ALA A 67 5.76 -18.71 4.95
C ALA A 67 6.96 -18.07 5.67
N ALA A 68 8.11 -18.73 5.68
CA ALA A 68 9.34 -18.20 6.25
C ALA A 68 9.83 -16.97 5.44
N ALA A 69 9.82 -17.03 4.12
CA ALA A 69 10.22 -15.92 3.25
C ALA A 69 9.32 -14.69 3.45
N LEU A 70 8.01 -14.89 3.55
CA LEU A 70 7.05 -13.81 3.82
C LEU A 70 7.28 -13.17 5.21
N ALA A 71 7.58 -13.97 6.22
CA ALA A 71 7.89 -13.47 7.55
C ALA A 71 9.19 -12.64 7.56
N ASP A 72 10.23 -13.10 6.86
CA ASP A 72 11.50 -12.39 6.72
C ASP A 72 11.34 -11.09 5.94
N PHE A 73 10.57 -11.11 4.86
CA PHE A 73 10.23 -9.90 4.11
C PHE A 73 9.55 -8.87 5.02
N ARG A 74 8.52 -9.27 5.77
CA ARG A 74 7.79 -8.37 6.68
C ARG A 74 8.73 -7.74 7.71
N ARG A 75 9.61 -8.53 8.31
CA ARG A 75 10.61 -8.05 9.29
C ARG A 75 11.56 -7.04 8.67
N TYR A 76 12.17 -7.37 7.51
CA TYR A 76 13.09 -6.49 6.80
C TYR A 76 12.40 -5.20 6.34
N TYR A 77 11.25 -5.35 5.68
CA TYR A 77 10.52 -4.21 5.11
C TYR A 77 10.04 -3.24 6.18
N THR A 78 9.53 -3.73 7.32
CA THR A 78 9.12 -2.86 8.44
C THR A 78 10.27 -1.98 8.93
N ALA A 79 11.49 -2.50 8.96
CA ALA A 79 12.67 -1.74 9.38
C ALA A 79 13.18 -0.75 8.32
N ASN A 80 12.92 -1.01 7.03
CA ASN A 80 13.57 -0.30 5.92
C ASN A 80 12.59 0.43 4.96
N CYS A 81 11.29 0.37 5.18
CA CYS A 81 10.26 0.88 4.24
C CYS A 81 10.23 2.41 4.04
N ARG A 82 11.19 3.13 4.59
CA ARG A 82 11.36 4.58 4.43
C ARG A 82 12.75 4.97 3.95
N ALA A 83 13.56 4.00 3.53
CA ALA A 83 14.94 4.26 3.10
C ALA A 83 14.98 5.03 1.78
N LYS A 84 14.11 4.65 0.85
CA LYS A 84 13.99 5.24 -0.49
C LYS A 84 12.58 5.69 -0.82
N THR A 85 11.58 5.25 -0.06
CA THR A 85 10.18 5.68 -0.20
C THR A 85 10.06 7.19 -0.05
N ARG A 86 9.28 7.81 -0.93
CA ARG A 86 9.02 9.25 -0.93
C ARG A 86 7.64 9.56 -1.52
N PRO A 87 6.99 10.65 -1.12
CA PRO A 87 5.80 11.14 -1.81
C PRO A 87 6.10 11.48 -3.28
N TYR A 88 5.14 11.21 -4.17
CA TYR A 88 5.21 11.78 -5.52
C TYR A 88 5.15 13.30 -5.48
N ASN A 89 5.76 13.93 -6.47
CA ASN A 89 5.75 15.38 -6.60
C ASN A 89 4.30 15.91 -6.65
N GLY A 90 4.01 16.94 -5.85
CA GLY A 90 2.70 17.57 -5.79
C GLY A 90 1.69 16.92 -4.83
N VAL A 91 2.01 15.76 -4.24
CA VAL A 91 1.09 15.07 -3.31
C VAL A 91 0.85 15.87 -2.02
N ALA A 92 1.90 16.40 -1.41
CA ALA A 92 1.77 17.17 -0.17
C ALA A 92 0.97 18.46 -0.39
N GLU A 93 1.20 19.12 -1.51
CA GLU A 93 0.47 20.32 -1.94
C GLU A 93 -1.00 19.99 -2.20
N LEU A 94 -1.28 18.89 -2.91
CA LEU A 94 -2.64 18.42 -3.18
C LEU A 94 -3.40 18.14 -1.88
N LEU A 95 -2.81 17.37 -0.95
CA LEU A 95 -3.46 17.05 0.33
C LEU A 95 -3.69 18.30 1.18
N THR A 96 -2.75 19.25 1.15
CA THR A 96 -2.89 20.54 1.83
C THR A 96 -4.04 21.35 1.25
N GLU A 97 -4.17 21.41 -0.06
CA GLU A 97 -5.24 22.14 -0.74
C GLU A 97 -6.60 21.49 -0.50
N LEU A 98 -6.69 20.15 -0.55
CA LEU A 98 -7.93 19.44 -0.23
C LEU A 98 -8.38 19.73 1.21
N LYS A 99 -7.44 19.71 2.16
CA LYS A 99 -7.71 20.07 3.56
C LYS A 99 -8.18 21.52 3.70
N ALA A 100 -7.54 22.47 3.02
CA ALA A 100 -7.92 23.90 3.05
C ALA A 100 -9.35 24.13 2.51
N ARG A 101 -9.78 23.29 1.55
CA ARG A 101 -11.14 23.30 1.01
C ARG A 101 -12.17 22.53 1.86
N GLY A 102 -11.76 21.97 2.98
CA GLY A 102 -12.63 21.18 3.85
C GLY A 102 -12.99 19.79 3.27
N ILE A 103 -12.26 19.33 2.25
CA ILE A 103 -12.44 17.99 1.67
C ILE A 103 -11.74 16.98 2.58
N LYS A 104 -12.48 15.98 3.02
CA LYS A 104 -11.95 14.92 3.89
C LYS A 104 -11.12 13.95 3.06
N THR A 105 -9.98 13.51 3.60
CA THR A 105 -9.10 12.56 2.91
C THR A 105 -8.75 11.39 3.81
N ALA A 106 -8.67 10.19 3.23
CA ALA A 106 -8.16 8.99 3.87
C ALA A 106 -7.31 8.17 2.90
N ILE A 107 -6.55 7.23 3.45
CA ILE A 107 -5.72 6.29 2.71
C ILE A 107 -6.29 4.88 2.86
N VAL A 108 -6.36 4.12 1.76
CA VAL A 108 -6.76 2.70 1.75
C VAL A 108 -5.78 1.91 0.89
N SER A 109 -5.13 0.90 1.47
CA SER A 109 -4.12 0.11 0.75
C SER A 109 -4.18 -1.39 1.10
N ASN A 110 -3.79 -2.25 0.17
CA ASN A 110 -3.56 -3.68 0.39
C ASN A 110 -2.28 -3.99 1.18
N LYS A 111 -1.47 -2.97 1.44
CA LYS A 111 -0.33 -3.06 2.35
C LYS A 111 -0.80 -3.35 3.79
N ASN A 112 0.02 -4.01 4.61
CA ASN A 112 -0.26 -4.27 6.03
C ASN A 112 -0.69 -2.99 6.77
N ASP A 113 -1.73 -3.08 7.60
CA ASP A 113 -2.37 -1.96 8.28
C ASP A 113 -1.40 -1.13 9.14
N GLU A 114 -0.51 -1.78 9.87
CA GLU A 114 0.50 -1.09 10.70
C GLU A 114 1.47 -0.28 9.83
N ALA A 115 1.89 -0.85 8.69
CA ALA A 115 2.80 -0.17 7.77
C ALA A 115 2.12 1.02 7.08
N VAL A 116 0.85 0.88 6.67
CA VAL A 116 0.07 1.99 6.08
C VAL A 116 -0.06 3.14 7.07
N LYS A 117 -0.42 2.85 8.32
CA LYS A 117 -0.56 3.86 9.37
C LYS A 117 0.76 4.56 9.69
N ALA A 118 1.86 3.80 9.81
CA ALA A 118 3.18 4.36 10.07
C ALA A 118 3.69 5.26 8.93
N LEU A 119 3.43 4.88 7.68
CA LEU A 119 3.78 5.70 6.51
C LEU A 119 2.89 6.94 6.41
N ALA A 120 1.59 6.79 6.64
CA ALA A 120 0.65 7.92 6.65
C ALA A 120 1.00 8.94 7.74
N GLU A 121 1.35 8.49 8.93
CA GLU A 121 1.78 9.35 10.02
C GLU A 121 3.11 10.06 9.69
N TYR A 122 4.06 9.34 9.12
CA TYR A 122 5.38 9.89 8.81
C TYR A 122 5.35 10.95 7.71
N TYR A 123 4.61 10.68 6.60
CA TYR A 123 4.61 11.55 5.43
C TYR A 123 3.45 12.55 5.39
N PHE A 124 2.30 12.21 6.00
CA PHE A 124 1.05 12.94 5.82
C PHE A 124 0.37 13.30 7.13
N LEU A 125 1.14 13.40 8.24
CA LEU A 125 0.62 13.79 9.56
C LEU A 125 -0.21 15.07 9.48
N GLY A 126 -1.48 14.94 9.88
CA GLY A 126 -2.42 16.06 9.88
C GLY A 126 -2.94 16.45 8.47
N LEU A 127 -2.51 15.81 7.39
CA LEU A 127 -3.02 16.02 6.03
C LEU A 127 -4.13 15.04 5.66
N THR A 128 -4.10 13.84 6.22
CA THR A 128 -5.18 12.84 6.06
C THR A 128 -5.86 12.58 7.40
N ALA A 129 -7.16 12.26 7.36
CA ALA A 129 -7.95 12.01 8.56
C ALA A 129 -7.84 10.56 9.06
N GLY A 130 -7.24 9.67 8.27
CA GLY A 130 -7.02 8.28 8.67
C GLY A 130 -6.44 7.42 7.55
N ALA A 131 -6.06 6.20 7.93
CA ALA A 131 -5.51 5.21 7.03
C ALA A 131 -6.01 3.81 7.40
N VAL A 132 -6.37 3.01 6.39
CA VAL A 132 -6.84 1.62 6.50
C VAL A 132 -5.96 0.76 5.61
N GLY A 133 -5.32 -0.23 6.20
CA GLY A 133 -4.51 -1.22 5.51
C GLY A 133 -5.12 -2.61 5.50
N GLY A 134 -4.43 -3.54 4.86
CA GLY A 134 -4.80 -4.95 4.84
C GLY A 134 -4.65 -5.61 6.19
N ARG A 135 -5.68 -6.35 6.62
CA ARG A 135 -5.73 -7.14 7.86
C ARG A 135 -6.21 -8.55 7.55
N ALA A 136 -5.84 -9.51 8.41
CA ALA A 136 -6.18 -10.92 8.19
C ALA A 136 -7.68 -11.23 8.33
N ASP A 137 -8.41 -10.38 9.05
CA ASP A 137 -9.84 -10.53 9.33
C ASP A 137 -10.76 -9.94 8.25
N LYS A 138 -10.19 -9.31 7.21
CA LYS A 138 -10.94 -8.66 6.14
C LYS A 138 -10.36 -8.95 4.76
N PRO A 139 -11.22 -9.04 3.73
CA PRO A 139 -10.75 -9.17 2.37
C PRO A 139 -9.99 -7.90 1.92
N LEU A 140 -8.97 -8.13 1.09
CA LEU A 140 -8.20 -7.07 0.45
C LEU A 140 -8.95 -6.49 -0.75
N LYS A 141 -8.56 -5.29 -1.21
CA LYS A 141 -8.99 -4.77 -2.50
C LYS A 141 -8.74 -5.83 -3.60
N PRO A 142 -9.66 -6.05 -4.55
CA PRO A 142 -10.77 -5.20 -4.93
C PRO A 142 -12.05 -5.32 -4.08
N ALA A 143 -12.07 -6.08 -2.97
CA ALA A 143 -13.21 -6.04 -2.07
C ALA A 143 -13.36 -4.62 -1.47
N PRO A 144 -14.58 -4.07 -1.38
CA PRO A 144 -14.82 -2.68 -0.98
C PRO A 144 -14.69 -2.43 0.53
N ASP A 145 -14.40 -3.45 1.32
CA ASP A 145 -14.47 -3.44 2.79
C ASP A 145 -13.63 -2.32 3.42
N ALA A 146 -12.38 -2.16 2.97
CA ALA A 146 -11.47 -1.14 3.48
C ALA A 146 -11.93 0.28 3.08
N VAL A 147 -12.44 0.46 1.87
CA VAL A 147 -13.00 1.74 1.41
C VAL A 147 -14.25 2.10 2.20
N LEU A 148 -15.15 1.14 2.40
CA LEU A 148 -16.35 1.35 3.21
C LEU A 148 -16.03 1.65 4.68
N GLU A 149 -14.94 1.08 5.21
CA GLU A 149 -14.43 1.41 6.55
C GLU A 149 -13.90 2.84 6.61
N ALA A 150 -13.08 3.24 5.66
CA ALA A 150 -12.59 4.62 5.55
C ALA A 150 -13.72 5.63 5.40
N MET A 151 -14.75 5.32 4.59
CA MET A 151 -15.95 6.16 4.46
C MET A 151 -16.68 6.32 5.78
N ARG A 152 -16.85 5.23 6.54
CA ARG A 152 -17.49 5.30 7.88
C ARG A 152 -16.70 6.15 8.86
N MET A 153 -15.37 6.01 8.87
CA MET A 153 -14.47 6.83 9.70
C MET A 153 -14.62 8.33 9.39
N LEU A 154 -14.81 8.67 8.12
CA LEU A 154 -14.96 10.05 7.65
C LEU A 154 -16.39 10.60 7.74
N GLY A 155 -17.40 9.73 8.03
CA GLY A 155 -18.80 10.09 7.90
C GLY A 155 -19.18 10.45 6.45
N ALA A 156 -18.56 9.80 5.48
CA ALA A 156 -18.71 10.06 4.04
C ALA A 156 -19.89 9.28 3.43
N LYS A 157 -20.43 9.81 2.32
CA LYS A 157 -21.49 9.17 1.52
C LYS A 157 -20.94 8.79 0.15
N GLY A 158 -21.39 7.64 -0.41
CA GLY A 158 -20.89 7.12 -1.69
C GLY A 158 -21.03 8.11 -2.84
N GLY A 159 -22.15 8.84 -2.94
CA GLY A 159 -22.39 9.81 -4.01
C GLY A 159 -21.51 11.07 -3.98
N SER A 160 -20.78 11.31 -2.89
CA SER A 160 -19.85 12.45 -2.75
C SER A 160 -18.41 12.04 -2.47
N THR A 161 -18.10 10.74 -2.56
CA THR A 161 -16.74 10.20 -2.36
C THR A 161 -16.10 9.87 -3.68
N LEU A 162 -14.85 10.31 -3.87
CA LEU A 162 -13.97 9.91 -4.97
C LEU A 162 -12.92 8.95 -4.44
N TYR A 163 -12.68 7.86 -5.16
CA TYR A 163 -11.55 6.95 -4.93
C TYR A 163 -10.49 7.16 -6.02
N VAL A 164 -9.22 7.21 -5.62
CA VAL A 164 -8.06 7.46 -6.50
C VAL A 164 -7.01 6.39 -6.27
N GLY A 165 -6.60 5.71 -7.31
CA GLY A 165 -5.57 4.68 -7.31
C GLY A 165 -4.92 4.52 -8.68
N ASP A 166 -3.85 3.73 -8.78
CA ASP A 166 -3.05 3.57 -10.01
C ASP A 166 -3.13 2.17 -10.64
N SER A 167 -3.81 1.24 -9.99
CA SER A 167 -3.87 -0.17 -10.41
C SER A 167 -5.27 -0.62 -10.88
N GLU A 168 -5.34 -1.74 -11.61
CA GLU A 168 -6.62 -2.39 -11.94
C GLU A 168 -7.40 -2.81 -10.68
N VAL A 169 -6.69 -3.17 -9.60
CA VAL A 169 -7.31 -3.49 -8.31
C VAL A 169 -8.09 -2.30 -7.75
N ASP A 170 -7.55 -1.10 -7.90
CA ASP A 170 -8.22 0.13 -7.45
C ASP A 170 -9.45 0.46 -8.28
N LYS A 171 -9.38 0.24 -9.58
CA LYS A 171 -10.49 0.45 -10.50
C LYS A 171 -11.68 -0.48 -10.23
N GLU A 172 -11.39 -1.71 -9.76
CA GLU A 172 -12.41 -2.71 -9.45
C GLU A 172 -12.99 -2.54 -8.02
N THR A 173 -12.33 -1.75 -7.18
CA THR A 173 -12.73 -1.50 -5.79
C THR A 173 -13.90 -0.52 -5.70
#